data_4ddda77089396be165d7d6a8ddceca07
#
_entry.id   4ddda77089396be165d7d6a8ddceca07
#
_cell.length_a   1.000
_cell.length_b   1.000
_cell.length_c   1.000
_cell.angle_alpha   90.00
_cell.angle_beta   90.00
_cell.angle_gamma   90.00
#
_symmetry.space_group_name_H-M   'P 1'
#
loop_
_entity.id
_entity.type
_entity.pdbx_description
1 polymer ?
#
loop_
_entity_poly.entity_id
_entity_poly.type
_entity_poly.pdbx_seq_one_letter_code
_entity_poly.pdbx_strand_id
1 'polypeptide(L)'
;ISGGISTADLTTGERGRQLYSLSATQVLYDFGKIKSTVNIEQAKLLQEQANVLVSIDDIAYQTANAIVNINRYREIVKIAHQQIQGIARIAEIANLRAQAGISSQADPVQAQSNVEAAQSNLLVQESQLKQYQQTLRTLLGYDVSNIQLSLPDTVIRHAGLYEEPSFSQIPKMMAAQAAVQVAQYQSQETKRSVYPSIYVKGSLNQALNGKNPNNNEDDGMYSSVMLEANSNFFQGGALRAKQRSAAYAEQAAKAEVQSVYLDVLDQIRLIREQIDNKQKQMEVLALRKNTTARTKELYQEQYKLGTRTVVDLLNSEQAIHSAAQEIETARYDIYAGLIQYIHVTGRSRDLYQLNNTKIQGVEIQP
;
A
#
# COMPACT_ATOMS: atom_id res chain seq x y z
N ILE A 1 -1.07 41.03 -0.71
CA ILE A 1 -0.91 42.18 0.20
C ILE A 1 -0.29 41.69 1.49
N SER A 2 0.90 42.14 1.81
CA SER A 2 1.51 41.93 3.10
C SER A 2 1.50 43.26 3.87
N GLY A 3 1.07 43.22 5.10
CA GLY A 3 1.04 44.40 5.97
C GLY A 3 1.71 44.08 7.31
N GLY A 4 2.41 45.04 7.85
CA GLY A 4 3.04 44.95 9.16
C GLY A 4 3.01 46.26 9.91
N ILE A 5 2.87 46.16 11.21
CA ILE A 5 3.04 47.31 12.12
C ILE A 5 4.36 47.10 12.81
N SER A 6 5.27 48.06 12.67
CA SER A 6 6.53 48.04 13.38
C SER A 6 6.66 49.28 14.27
N THR A 7 7.15 49.10 15.46
CA THR A 7 7.54 50.17 16.35
C THR A 7 9.06 50.13 16.48
N ALA A 8 9.73 51.23 16.13
CA ALA A 8 11.17 51.36 16.30
C ALA A 8 11.45 52.48 17.35
N ASP A 9 12.19 52.11 18.37
CA ASP A 9 12.71 53.06 19.37
C ASP A 9 14.06 53.61 18.87
N LEU A 10 14.06 54.84 18.40
CA LEU A 10 15.27 55.50 17.96
C LEU A 10 15.91 56.22 19.17
N THR A 11 16.74 55.52 19.88
CA THR A 11 17.55 56.10 20.97
C THR A 11 18.73 56.89 20.41
N THR A 12 18.48 58.12 20.02
CA THR A 12 19.54 59.11 19.76
C THR A 12 19.62 60.14 20.91
N GLY A 13 20.02 59.71 22.09
CA GLY A 13 20.39 60.60 23.18
C GLY A 13 19.33 61.52 23.78
N GLU A 14 18.11 61.57 23.25
CA GLU A 14 16.98 62.32 23.76
C GLU A 14 15.86 61.41 24.22
N ARG A 15 15.30 61.70 25.39
CA ARG A 15 14.29 60.86 26.02
C ARG A 15 12.98 60.80 25.22
N GLY A 16 12.53 59.59 24.88
CA GLY A 16 11.16 59.33 24.50
C GLY A 16 10.79 59.55 23.04
N ARG A 17 11.73 59.45 22.09
CA ARG A 17 11.42 59.45 20.65
C ARG A 17 10.86 58.07 20.23
N GLN A 18 9.62 58.07 19.75
CA GLN A 18 8.94 56.88 19.25
C GLN A 18 8.45 57.13 17.83
N LEU A 19 8.67 56.15 16.96
CA LEU A 19 8.16 56.16 15.61
C LEU A 19 7.20 54.99 15.45
N TYR A 20 5.94 55.27 15.13
CA TYR A 20 4.95 54.27 14.79
C TYR A 20 4.83 54.23 13.28
N SER A 21 5.05 53.04 12.70
CA SER A 21 4.97 52.81 11.26
C SER A 21 3.94 51.78 10.92
N LEU A 22 3.06 52.12 10.01
CA LEU A 22 2.17 51.16 9.34
C LEU A 22 2.60 51.10 7.88
N SER A 23 3.00 49.94 7.40
CA SER A 23 3.44 49.74 6.04
C SER A 23 2.65 48.63 5.36
N ALA A 24 2.37 48.82 4.09
CA ALA A 24 1.76 47.86 3.20
C ALA A 24 2.58 47.72 1.94
N THR A 25 2.80 46.49 1.51
CA THR A 25 3.52 46.19 0.28
C THR A 25 2.63 45.37 -0.62
N GLN A 26 2.47 45.84 -1.86
CA GLN A 26 1.70 45.14 -2.88
C GLN A 26 2.61 44.83 -4.08
N VAL A 27 2.63 43.54 -4.45
CA VAL A 27 3.30 43.12 -5.68
C VAL A 27 2.47 43.60 -6.85
N LEU A 28 3.05 44.45 -7.74
CA LEU A 28 2.42 44.88 -8.96
C LEU A 28 2.65 43.92 -10.12
N TYR A 29 3.89 43.45 -10.27
CA TYR A 29 4.26 42.54 -11.32
C TYR A 29 5.54 41.75 -10.90
N ASP A 30 5.53 40.46 -11.05
CA ASP A 30 6.63 39.59 -10.66
C ASP A 30 7.08 38.60 -11.75
N PHE A 31 6.62 38.79 -12.98
CA PHE A 31 6.91 37.90 -14.12
C PHE A 31 6.46 36.46 -13.88
N GLY A 32 5.41 36.26 -13.09
CA GLY A 32 4.82 34.95 -12.80
C GLY A 32 5.48 34.16 -11.68
N LYS A 33 6.30 34.77 -10.84
CA LYS A 33 6.95 34.11 -9.70
C LYS A 33 5.95 33.56 -8.69
N ILE A 34 4.96 34.36 -8.28
CA ILE A 34 3.90 33.95 -7.36
C ILE A 34 3.06 32.84 -7.99
N LYS A 35 2.71 32.98 -9.28
CA LYS A 35 1.97 31.96 -10.03
C LYS A 35 2.76 30.65 -10.09
N SER A 36 4.07 30.70 -10.29
CA SER A 36 4.94 29.51 -10.27
C SER A 36 4.92 28.82 -8.91
N THR A 37 4.99 29.59 -7.83
CA THR A 37 4.89 29.05 -6.46
C THR A 37 3.55 28.39 -6.22
N VAL A 38 2.44 29.03 -6.63
CA VAL A 38 1.09 28.44 -6.52
C VAL A 38 0.98 27.16 -7.33
N ASN A 39 1.53 27.14 -8.54
CA ASN A 39 1.52 25.93 -9.39
C ASN A 39 2.29 24.78 -8.75
N ILE A 40 3.44 25.05 -8.11
CA ILE A 40 4.22 24.05 -7.38
C ILE A 40 3.39 23.48 -6.23
N GLU A 41 2.78 24.34 -5.42
CA GLU A 41 1.97 23.89 -4.27
C GLU A 41 0.74 23.10 -4.70
N GLN A 42 0.08 23.49 -5.80
CA GLN A 42 -1.03 22.71 -6.38
C GLN A 42 -0.58 21.33 -6.87
N ALA A 43 0.58 21.27 -7.55
CA ALA A 43 1.15 19.99 -8.00
C ALA A 43 1.55 19.10 -6.83
N LYS A 44 2.13 19.66 -5.76
CA LYS A 44 2.43 18.95 -4.52
C LYS A 44 1.17 18.41 -3.85
N LEU A 45 0.08 19.18 -3.85
CA LEU A 45 -1.20 18.73 -3.31
C LEU A 45 -1.73 17.52 -4.08
N LEU A 46 -1.67 17.54 -5.42
CA LEU A 46 -2.05 16.39 -6.25
C LEU A 46 -1.19 15.16 -5.94
N GLN A 47 0.10 15.36 -5.75
CA GLN A 47 1.02 14.27 -5.36
C GLN A 47 0.64 13.68 -4.00
N GLU A 48 0.36 14.51 -3.01
CA GLU A 48 -0.07 14.07 -1.68
C GLU A 48 -1.42 13.34 -1.73
N GLN A 49 -2.37 13.82 -2.52
CA GLN A 49 -3.65 13.13 -2.74
C GLN A 49 -3.44 11.75 -3.36
N ALA A 50 -2.56 11.63 -4.35
CA ALA A 50 -2.20 10.34 -4.95
C ALA A 50 -1.53 9.40 -3.93
N ASN A 51 -0.65 9.91 -3.07
CA ASN A 51 -0.02 9.14 -2.01
C ASN A 51 -1.03 8.63 -0.97
N VAL A 52 -2.05 9.43 -0.64
CA VAL A 52 -3.16 8.98 0.22
C VAL A 52 -3.91 7.81 -0.43
N LEU A 53 -4.18 7.88 -1.73
CA LEU A 53 -4.81 6.77 -2.46
C LEU A 53 -3.94 5.51 -2.47
N VAL A 54 -2.62 5.65 -2.61
CA VAL A 54 -1.67 4.52 -2.48
C VAL A 54 -1.82 3.87 -1.11
N SER A 55 -1.86 4.65 -0.03
CA SER A 55 -1.99 4.14 1.34
C SER A 55 -3.31 3.43 1.56
N ILE A 56 -4.41 3.96 1.02
CA ILE A 56 -5.74 3.32 1.09
C ILE A 56 -5.74 1.99 0.36
N ASP A 57 -5.18 1.93 -0.84
CA ASP A 57 -5.08 0.70 -1.63
C ASP A 57 -4.20 -0.34 -0.93
N ASP A 58 -3.11 0.07 -0.28
CA ASP A 58 -2.24 -0.82 0.50
C ASP A 58 -2.97 -1.43 1.70
N ILE A 59 -3.73 -0.64 2.44
CA ILE A 59 -4.52 -1.13 3.58
C ILE A 59 -5.63 -2.07 3.09
N ALA A 60 -6.31 -1.72 2.02
CA ALA A 60 -7.33 -2.57 1.41
C ALA A 60 -6.75 -3.93 0.97
N TYR A 61 -5.57 -3.90 0.34
CA TYR A 61 -4.86 -5.12 -0.04
C TYR A 61 -4.49 -5.98 1.16
N GLN A 62 -3.89 -5.39 2.20
CA GLN A 62 -3.49 -6.12 3.40
C GLN A 62 -4.68 -6.78 4.09
N THR A 63 -5.81 -6.06 4.17
CA THR A 63 -7.05 -6.58 4.75
C THR A 63 -7.62 -7.74 3.92
N ALA A 64 -7.72 -7.57 2.62
CA ALA A 64 -8.21 -8.60 1.71
C ALA A 64 -7.29 -9.85 1.72
N ASN A 65 -5.99 -9.65 1.73
CA ASN A 65 -5.01 -10.72 1.81
C ASN A 65 -5.11 -11.50 3.13
N ALA A 66 -5.31 -10.81 4.25
CA ALA A 66 -5.53 -11.45 5.54
C ALA A 66 -6.80 -12.32 5.53
N ILE A 67 -7.89 -11.82 4.95
CA ILE A 67 -9.16 -12.58 4.81
C ILE A 67 -8.96 -13.83 3.96
N VAL A 68 -8.28 -13.72 2.83
CA VAL A 68 -7.97 -14.87 1.97
C VAL A 68 -7.17 -15.92 2.72
N ASN A 69 -6.14 -15.52 3.43
CA ASN A 69 -5.29 -16.46 4.16
C ASN A 69 -6.00 -17.08 5.38
N ILE A 70 -6.88 -16.35 6.06
CA ILE A 70 -7.72 -16.90 7.12
C ILE A 70 -8.60 -18.02 6.56
N ASN A 71 -9.26 -17.79 5.43
CA ASN A 71 -10.11 -18.79 4.79
C ASN A 71 -9.29 -19.99 4.28
N ARG A 72 -8.11 -19.73 3.72
CA ARG A 72 -7.17 -20.79 3.34
C ARG A 72 -6.86 -21.72 4.51
N TYR A 73 -6.42 -21.16 5.62
CA TYR A 73 -6.00 -21.97 6.76
C TYR A 73 -7.17 -22.60 7.52
N ARG A 74 -8.37 -22.02 7.46
CA ARG A 74 -9.58 -22.71 7.94
C ARG A 74 -9.84 -23.99 7.17
N GLU A 75 -9.70 -23.98 5.85
CA GLU A 75 -9.84 -25.19 5.02
C GLU A 75 -8.70 -26.18 5.27
N ILE A 76 -7.46 -25.71 5.39
CA ILE A 76 -6.30 -26.56 5.68
C ILE A 76 -6.41 -27.21 7.06
N VAL A 77 -6.85 -26.48 8.08
CA VAL A 77 -7.12 -27.03 9.42
C VAL A 77 -8.20 -28.10 9.38
N LYS A 78 -9.26 -27.88 8.62
CA LYS A 78 -10.31 -28.88 8.41
C LYS A 78 -9.76 -30.17 7.78
N ILE A 79 -8.90 -30.06 6.78
CA ILE A 79 -8.22 -31.18 6.13
C ILE A 79 -7.29 -31.87 7.13
N ALA A 80 -6.57 -31.14 7.98
CA ALA A 80 -5.69 -31.69 8.99
C ALA A 80 -6.48 -32.52 10.05
N HIS A 81 -7.67 -32.05 10.44
CA HIS A 81 -8.58 -32.86 11.28
C HIS A 81 -9.02 -34.16 10.62
N GLN A 82 -9.39 -34.09 9.34
CA GLN A 82 -9.76 -35.27 8.55
C GLN A 82 -8.61 -36.25 8.42
N GLN A 83 -7.38 -35.78 8.30
CA GLN A 83 -6.17 -36.60 8.27
C GLN A 83 -5.98 -37.36 9.59
N ILE A 84 -6.13 -36.68 10.72
CA ILE A 84 -6.02 -37.32 12.04
C ILE A 84 -7.07 -38.44 12.18
N GLN A 85 -8.32 -38.18 11.79
CA GLN A 85 -9.40 -39.15 11.85
C GLN A 85 -9.11 -40.38 10.96
N GLY A 86 -8.60 -40.17 9.74
CA GLY A 86 -8.26 -41.24 8.82
C GLY A 86 -7.11 -42.11 9.33
N ILE A 87 -6.06 -41.49 9.83
CA ILE A 87 -4.89 -42.22 10.40
C ILE A 87 -5.26 -42.91 11.70
N ALA A 88 -6.08 -42.31 12.57
CA ALA A 88 -6.56 -42.93 13.80
C ALA A 88 -7.38 -44.21 13.53
N ARG A 89 -8.20 -44.23 12.49
CA ARG A 89 -8.92 -45.45 12.05
C ARG A 89 -7.96 -46.55 11.64
N ILE A 90 -6.91 -46.23 10.91
CA ILE A 90 -5.87 -47.21 10.54
C ILE A 90 -5.16 -47.75 11.79
N ALA A 91 -4.83 -46.86 12.74
CA ALA A 91 -4.21 -47.24 14.01
C ALA A 91 -5.08 -48.19 14.82
N GLU A 92 -6.39 -47.95 14.87
CA GLU A 92 -7.36 -48.83 15.53
C GLU A 92 -7.41 -50.22 14.89
N ILE A 93 -7.51 -50.27 13.53
CA ILE A 93 -7.50 -51.52 12.78
C ILE A 93 -6.18 -52.28 13.03
N ALA A 94 -5.04 -51.59 12.93
CA ALA A 94 -3.74 -52.23 13.20
C ALA A 94 -3.62 -52.78 14.59
N ASN A 95 -4.14 -52.09 15.60
CA ASN A 95 -4.14 -52.53 16.98
C ASN A 95 -5.00 -53.78 17.19
N LEU A 96 -6.21 -53.80 16.61
CA LEU A 96 -7.10 -54.98 16.69
C LEU A 96 -6.48 -56.18 16.00
N ARG A 97 -5.86 -56.02 14.85
CA ARG A 97 -5.18 -57.11 14.12
C ARG A 97 -3.97 -57.65 14.90
N ALA A 98 -3.19 -56.77 15.53
CA ALA A 98 -2.05 -57.15 16.35
C ALA A 98 -2.50 -57.92 17.61
N GLN A 99 -3.58 -57.48 18.29
CA GLN A 99 -4.15 -58.16 19.41
C GLN A 99 -4.69 -59.57 19.09
N ALA A 100 -5.23 -59.71 17.88
CA ALA A 100 -5.70 -61.00 17.34
C ALA A 100 -4.56 -61.92 16.87
N GLY A 101 -3.31 -61.47 16.91
CA GLY A 101 -2.16 -62.22 16.42
C GLY A 101 -2.03 -62.34 14.91
N ILE A 102 -2.81 -61.56 14.14
CA ILE A 102 -2.83 -61.57 12.66
C ILE A 102 -1.67 -60.76 12.09
N SER A 103 -1.24 -59.70 12.77
CA SER A 103 -0.17 -58.80 12.33
C SER A 103 0.82 -58.52 13.45
N SER A 104 1.97 -57.90 13.11
CA SER A 104 3.03 -57.52 14.02
C SER A 104 2.58 -56.44 15.02
N GLN A 105 3.11 -56.48 16.24
CA GLN A 105 2.96 -55.43 17.24
C GLN A 105 3.62 -54.09 16.83
N ALA A 106 4.50 -54.12 15.82
CA ALA A 106 5.09 -52.92 15.24
C ALA A 106 4.05 -52.06 14.46
N ASP A 107 3.01 -52.67 13.90
CA ASP A 107 1.99 -51.98 13.10
C ASP A 107 1.23 -50.90 13.88
N PRO A 108 0.65 -51.20 15.08
CA PRO A 108 -0.03 -50.15 15.87
C PRO A 108 0.93 -49.08 16.36
N VAL A 109 2.18 -49.38 16.65
CA VAL A 109 3.19 -48.40 17.07
C VAL A 109 3.53 -47.47 15.90
N GLN A 110 3.70 -48.00 14.69
CA GLN A 110 3.94 -47.23 13.48
C GLN A 110 2.75 -46.30 13.19
N ALA A 111 1.54 -46.80 13.28
CA ALA A 111 0.33 -46.01 13.07
C ALA A 111 0.18 -44.91 14.13
N GLN A 112 0.50 -45.19 15.39
CA GLN A 112 0.46 -44.19 16.46
C GLN A 112 1.47 -43.08 16.23
N SER A 113 2.67 -43.38 15.74
CA SER A 113 3.66 -42.36 15.33
C SER A 113 3.10 -41.42 14.25
N ASN A 114 2.38 -41.97 13.27
CA ASN A 114 1.75 -41.18 12.22
C ASN A 114 0.58 -40.33 12.75
N VAL A 115 -0.19 -40.82 13.74
CA VAL A 115 -1.22 -40.00 14.41
C VAL A 115 -0.58 -38.82 15.10
N GLU A 116 0.52 -39.02 15.82
CA GLU A 116 1.25 -37.94 16.49
C GLU A 116 1.83 -36.94 15.52
N ALA A 117 2.37 -37.38 14.37
CA ALA A 117 2.83 -36.49 13.29
C ALA A 117 1.67 -35.66 12.71
N ALA A 118 0.50 -36.27 12.54
CA ALA A 118 -0.69 -35.56 12.06
C ALA A 118 -1.21 -34.54 13.08
N GLN A 119 -1.14 -34.86 14.37
CA GLN A 119 -1.50 -33.93 15.45
C GLN A 119 -0.53 -32.74 15.48
N SER A 120 0.76 -32.96 15.30
CA SER A 120 1.76 -31.91 15.19
C SER A 120 1.49 -31.03 13.99
N ASN A 121 1.16 -31.59 12.83
CA ASN A 121 0.79 -30.83 11.64
C ASN A 121 -0.45 -29.94 11.87
N LEU A 122 -1.48 -30.48 12.57
CA LEU A 122 -2.66 -29.69 12.91
C LEU A 122 -2.29 -28.46 13.73
N LEU A 123 -1.43 -28.59 14.73
CA LEU A 123 -0.98 -27.46 15.54
C LEU A 123 -0.24 -26.41 14.73
N VAL A 124 0.58 -26.84 13.78
CA VAL A 124 1.26 -25.92 12.84
C VAL A 124 0.25 -25.13 12.01
N GLN A 125 -0.76 -25.78 11.45
CA GLN A 125 -1.78 -25.13 10.63
C GLN A 125 -2.69 -24.20 11.45
N GLU A 126 -3.06 -24.62 12.66
CA GLU A 126 -3.79 -23.76 13.60
C GLU A 126 -3.00 -22.51 13.98
N SER A 127 -1.68 -22.64 14.16
CA SER A 127 -0.80 -21.49 14.43
C SER A 127 -0.81 -20.49 13.27
N GLN A 128 -0.75 -20.97 12.02
CA GLN A 128 -0.85 -20.10 10.83
C GLN A 128 -2.19 -19.37 10.79
N LEU A 129 -3.29 -20.06 11.07
CA LEU A 129 -4.61 -19.45 11.14
C LEU A 129 -4.65 -18.33 12.19
N LYS A 130 -4.14 -18.58 13.37
CA LYS A 130 -4.10 -17.59 14.45
C LYS A 130 -3.25 -16.38 14.10
N GLN A 131 -2.14 -16.55 13.40
CA GLN A 131 -1.29 -15.45 12.93
C GLN A 131 -2.04 -14.52 11.99
N TYR A 132 -2.77 -15.06 11.02
CA TYR A 132 -3.56 -14.23 10.10
C TYR A 132 -4.77 -13.59 10.78
N GLN A 133 -5.41 -14.26 11.71
CA GLN A 133 -6.45 -13.67 12.55
C GLN A 133 -5.92 -12.49 13.37
N GLN A 134 -4.70 -12.62 13.93
CA GLN A 134 -4.05 -11.53 14.66
C GLN A 134 -3.69 -10.37 13.71
N THR A 135 -3.23 -10.65 12.51
CA THR A 135 -2.96 -9.61 11.49
C THR A 135 -4.23 -8.83 11.17
N LEU A 136 -5.34 -9.52 10.96
CA LEU A 136 -6.63 -8.87 10.69
C LEU A 136 -7.13 -8.05 11.88
N ARG A 137 -6.98 -8.57 13.08
CA ARG A 137 -7.31 -7.85 14.32
C ARG A 137 -6.53 -6.54 14.44
N THR A 138 -5.25 -6.56 14.13
CA THR A 138 -4.40 -5.36 14.13
C THR A 138 -4.89 -4.34 13.08
N LEU A 139 -5.25 -4.80 11.89
CA LEU A 139 -5.75 -3.93 10.82
C LEU A 139 -7.11 -3.31 11.14
N LEU A 140 -8.03 -4.07 11.72
CA LEU A 140 -9.40 -3.63 12.02
C LEU A 140 -9.54 -2.94 13.37
N GLY A 141 -8.63 -3.19 14.31
CA GLY A 141 -8.69 -2.68 15.67
C GLY A 141 -9.62 -3.43 16.62
N TYR A 142 -10.26 -4.51 16.17
CA TYR A 142 -11.13 -5.37 16.99
C TYR A 142 -11.03 -6.83 16.55
N ASP A 143 -11.42 -7.75 17.43
CA ASP A 143 -11.35 -9.19 17.18
C ASP A 143 -12.53 -9.66 16.33
N VAL A 144 -12.23 -10.29 15.19
CA VAL A 144 -13.21 -10.91 14.28
C VAL A 144 -12.98 -12.41 14.10
N SER A 145 -12.21 -13.05 14.98
CA SER A 145 -11.86 -14.48 14.87
C SER A 145 -13.07 -15.40 14.84
N ASN A 146 -14.17 -15.00 15.47
CA ASN A 146 -15.44 -15.75 15.52
C ASN A 146 -16.39 -15.43 14.36
N ILE A 147 -16.03 -14.51 13.49
CA ILE A 147 -16.85 -14.07 12.36
C ILE A 147 -16.36 -14.77 11.10
N GLN A 148 -17.30 -15.31 10.34
CA GLN A 148 -16.97 -15.85 9.01
C GLN A 148 -16.91 -14.70 8.03
N LEU A 149 -15.70 -14.36 7.60
CA LEU A 149 -15.43 -13.31 6.63
C LEU A 149 -15.16 -13.93 5.27
N SER A 150 -15.72 -13.34 4.23
CA SER A 150 -15.43 -13.71 2.84
C SER A 150 -15.35 -12.47 1.98
N LEU A 151 -14.57 -12.54 0.92
CA LEU A 151 -14.61 -11.52 -0.12
C LEU A 151 -15.89 -11.68 -0.95
N PRO A 152 -16.54 -10.56 -1.33
CA PRO A 152 -17.70 -10.66 -2.20
C PRO A 152 -17.36 -11.35 -3.53
N ASP A 153 -18.23 -12.24 -4.00
CA ASP A 153 -18.05 -12.92 -5.29
C ASP A 153 -17.94 -11.94 -6.45
N THR A 154 -18.58 -10.78 -6.34
CA THR A 154 -18.51 -9.71 -7.32
C THR A 154 -17.08 -9.19 -7.50
N VAL A 155 -16.28 -9.12 -6.44
CA VAL A 155 -14.87 -8.71 -6.50
C VAL A 155 -14.07 -9.67 -7.36
N ILE A 156 -14.25 -10.96 -7.15
CA ILE A 156 -13.53 -12.00 -7.90
C ILE A 156 -13.95 -12.01 -9.37
N ARG A 157 -15.26 -11.92 -9.65
CA ARG A 157 -15.80 -11.91 -11.02
C ARG A 157 -15.36 -10.69 -11.82
N HIS A 158 -15.23 -9.53 -11.19
CA HIS A 158 -14.89 -8.26 -11.82
C HIS A 158 -13.42 -7.88 -11.68
N ALA A 159 -12.55 -8.82 -11.28
CA ALA A 159 -11.12 -8.57 -11.17
C ALA A 159 -10.47 -8.16 -12.50
N GLY A 160 -11.00 -8.63 -13.62
CA GLY A 160 -10.58 -8.20 -14.96
C GLY A 160 -9.14 -8.59 -15.31
N LEU A 161 -8.72 -9.81 -14.94
CA LEU A 161 -7.33 -10.28 -15.08
C LEU A 161 -6.76 -10.12 -16.51
N TYR A 162 -7.58 -10.28 -17.52
CA TYR A 162 -7.16 -10.22 -18.93
C TYR A 162 -7.59 -8.93 -19.63
N GLU A 163 -8.21 -8.00 -18.90
CA GLU A 163 -8.57 -6.70 -19.43
C GLU A 163 -7.36 -5.76 -19.41
N GLU A 164 -7.32 -4.80 -20.35
CA GLU A 164 -6.28 -3.76 -20.33
C GLU A 164 -6.50 -2.83 -19.14
N PRO A 165 -5.50 -2.68 -18.26
CA PRO A 165 -5.63 -1.76 -17.13
C PRO A 165 -5.52 -0.31 -17.56
N SER A 166 -6.21 0.59 -16.87
CA SER A 166 -6.06 2.02 -17.04
C SER A 166 -4.89 2.53 -16.17
N PHE A 167 -3.70 2.63 -16.76
CA PHE A 167 -2.49 3.04 -16.04
C PHE A 167 -2.60 4.42 -15.41
N SER A 168 -3.35 5.33 -16.04
CA SER A 168 -3.56 6.69 -15.53
C SER A 168 -4.36 6.75 -14.22
N GLN A 169 -5.10 5.69 -13.89
CA GLN A 169 -5.90 5.59 -12.66
C GLN A 169 -5.17 4.85 -11.53
N ILE A 170 -3.99 4.33 -11.78
CA ILE A 170 -3.18 3.67 -10.76
C ILE A 170 -2.53 4.74 -9.86
N PRO A 171 -2.78 4.72 -8.53
CA PRO A 171 -2.28 5.78 -7.64
C PRO A 171 -0.78 5.98 -7.68
N LYS A 172 0.03 4.93 -7.80
CA LYS A 172 1.48 5.05 -7.96
C LYS A 172 1.88 5.79 -9.22
N MET A 173 1.16 5.55 -10.34
CA MET A 173 1.36 6.30 -11.59
C MET A 173 0.93 7.75 -11.44
N MET A 174 -0.20 8.01 -10.79
CA MET A 174 -0.68 9.35 -10.51
C MET A 174 0.32 10.14 -9.66
N ALA A 175 0.88 9.53 -8.62
CA ALA A 175 1.89 10.14 -7.76
C ALA A 175 3.17 10.45 -8.55
N ALA A 176 3.65 9.54 -9.38
CA ALA A 176 4.84 9.73 -10.20
C ALA A 176 4.63 10.84 -11.25
N GLN A 177 3.47 10.89 -11.89
CA GLN A 177 3.12 11.93 -12.85
C GLN A 177 2.99 13.30 -12.17
N ALA A 178 2.40 13.36 -10.98
CA ALA A 178 2.34 14.59 -10.18
C ALA A 178 3.73 15.06 -9.78
N ALA A 179 4.66 14.16 -9.46
CA ALA A 179 6.05 14.49 -9.18
C ALA A 179 6.76 15.11 -10.39
N VAL A 180 6.44 14.67 -11.61
CA VAL A 180 6.93 15.30 -12.84
C VAL A 180 6.44 16.74 -12.94
N GLN A 181 5.15 16.99 -12.67
CA GLN A 181 4.60 18.34 -12.69
C GLN A 181 5.26 19.24 -11.64
N VAL A 182 5.48 18.74 -10.43
CA VAL A 182 6.22 19.47 -9.39
C VAL A 182 7.60 19.88 -9.90
N ALA A 183 8.35 18.92 -10.48
CA ALA A 183 9.69 19.18 -11.00
C ALA A 183 9.69 20.17 -12.17
N GLN A 184 8.68 20.09 -13.06
CA GLN A 184 8.53 21.05 -14.17
C GLN A 184 8.26 22.47 -13.67
N TYR A 185 7.36 22.64 -12.70
CA TYR A 185 7.08 23.95 -12.13
C TYR A 185 8.26 24.49 -11.33
N GLN A 186 9.00 23.63 -10.61
CA GLN A 186 10.24 24.04 -9.93
C GLN A 186 11.30 24.49 -10.94
N SER A 187 11.44 23.80 -12.07
CA SER A 187 12.34 24.21 -13.14
C SER A 187 11.93 25.58 -13.73
N GLN A 188 10.64 25.81 -13.94
CA GLN A 188 10.13 27.12 -14.40
C GLN A 188 10.36 28.21 -13.36
N GLU A 189 10.18 27.91 -12.09
CA GLU A 189 10.47 28.86 -11.01
C GLU A 189 11.93 29.30 -11.02
N THR A 190 12.89 28.38 -11.18
CA THR A 190 14.30 28.73 -11.27
C THR A 190 14.61 29.60 -12.49
N LYS A 191 13.97 29.36 -13.63
CA LYS A 191 14.10 30.19 -14.81
C LYS A 191 13.55 31.59 -14.61
N ARG A 192 12.41 31.73 -13.91
CA ARG A 192 11.76 33.01 -13.64
C ARG A 192 12.40 33.78 -12.51
N SER A 193 13.21 33.14 -11.69
CA SER A 193 13.89 33.80 -10.55
C SER A 193 14.90 34.89 -11.00
N VAL A 194 15.33 34.89 -12.25
CA VAL A 194 16.20 35.92 -12.81
C VAL A 194 15.45 37.25 -13.14
N TYR A 195 14.12 37.18 -13.27
CA TYR A 195 13.34 38.37 -13.61
C TYR A 195 13.10 39.25 -12.39
N PRO A 196 13.03 40.60 -12.57
CA PRO A 196 12.75 41.50 -11.47
C PRO A 196 11.33 41.40 -10.97
N SER A 197 11.10 41.70 -9.70
CA SER A 197 9.78 41.87 -9.10
C SER A 197 9.55 43.34 -8.84
N ILE A 198 8.35 43.82 -9.16
CA ILE A 198 7.96 45.23 -8.99
C ILE A 198 6.93 45.34 -7.90
N TYR A 199 7.21 46.16 -6.89
CA TYR A 199 6.37 46.36 -5.71
C TYR A 199 5.96 47.82 -5.58
N VAL A 200 4.78 48.06 -5.03
CA VAL A 200 4.38 49.35 -4.45
C VAL A 200 4.41 49.19 -2.92
N LYS A 201 5.16 50.05 -2.26
CA LYS A 201 5.18 50.16 -0.80
C LYS A 201 4.49 51.44 -0.40
N GLY A 202 3.46 51.33 0.46
CA GLY A 202 2.84 52.47 1.12
C GLY A 202 3.19 52.40 2.60
N SER A 203 3.58 53.54 3.18
CA SER A 203 3.82 53.62 4.60
C SER A 203 3.15 54.85 5.22
N LEU A 204 2.62 54.67 6.41
CA LEU A 204 2.09 55.70 7.24
C LEU A 204 2.89 55.74 8.52
N ASN A 205 3.51 56.84 8.81
CA ASN A 205 4.42 56.98 9.94
C ASN A 205 3.94 58.10 10.84
N GLN A 206 3.95 57.83 12.16
CA GLN A 206 3.65 58.79 13.17
C GLN A 206 4.88 58.96 14.05
N ALA A 207 5.47 60.14 14.08
CA ALA A 207 6.57 60.47 14.96
C ALA A 207 6.03 61.07 16.27
N LEU A 208 6.48 60.53 17.38
CA LEU A 208 6.23 61.05 18.72
C LEU A 208 7.58 61.51 19.30
N ASN A 209 7.68 62.85 19.60
CA ASN A 209 8.90 63.44 20.10
C ASN A 209 10.11 63.34 19.14
N GLY A 210 9.87 63.37 17.80
CA GLY A 210 10.87 63.27 16.78
C GLY A 210 10.55 64.19 15.60
N LYS A 211 11.51 64.37 14.69
CA LYS A 211 11.32 65.23 13.51
C LYS A 211 10.68 64.49 12.37
N ASN A 212 9.68 65.14 11.76
CA ASN A 212 9.08 64.69 10.52
C ASN A 212 10.05 64.98 9.34
N PRO A 213 10.49 63.99 8.57
CA PRO A 213 11.47 64.21 7.51
C PRO A 213 10.94 65.04 6.35
N ASN A 214 9.62 65.26 6.22
CA ASN A 214 9.04 66.01 5.11
C ASN A 214 8.98 67.52 5.41
N ASN A 215 8.80 67.96 6.65
CA ASN A 215 8.64 69.35 7.02
C ASN A 215 9.55 69.80 8.16
N ASN A 216 10.35 68.89 8.71
CA ASN A 216 11.28 69.14 9.78
C ASN A 216 10.63 69.62 11.09
N GLU A 217 9.33 69.44 11.28
CA GLU A 217 8.59 69.71 12.49
C GLU A 217 8.65 68.57 13.48
N ASP A 218 8.61 68.90 14.76
CA ASP A 218 8.51 67.89 15.83
C ASP A 218 7.07 67.41 15.88
N ASP A 219 6.88 66.10 16.00
CA ASP A 219 5.60 65.42 16.02
C ASP A 219 4.81 65.59 14.69
N GLY A 220 4.37 64.53 14.13
CA GLY A 220 3.52 64.55 12.93
C GLY A 220 3.41 63.22 12.28
N MET A 221 2.37 63.13 11.43
CA MET A 221 2.13 61.99 10.61
C MET A 221 2.64 62.25 9.21
N TYR A 222 3.41 61.33 8.65
CA TYR A 222 3.83 61.42 7.28
C TYR A 222 3.57 60.08 6.57
N SER A 223 3.31 60.17 5.28
CA SER A 223 3.07 59.03 4.41
C SER A 223 4.06 58.99 3.26
N SER A 224 4.40 57.84 2.82
CA SER A 224 5.21 57.63 1.64
C SER A 224 4.63 56.52 0.76
N VAL A 225 4.76 56.69 -0.55
CA VAL A 225 4.45 55.69 -1.54
C VAL A 225 5.71 55.52 -2.38
N MET A 226 6.20 54.28 -2.44
CA MET A 226 7.42 53.96 -3.15
C MET A 226 7.19 52.82 -4.16
N LEU A 227 7.80 52.98 -5.31
CA LEU A 227 7.88 51.92 -6.32
C LEU A 227 9.28 51.28 -6.19
N GLU A 228 9.33 49.99 -5.98
CA GLU A 228 10.58 49.22 -5.79
C GLU A 228 10.66 48.12 -6.81
N ALA A 229 11.81 47.94 -7.43
CA ALA A 229 12.12 46.82 -8.30
C ALA A 229 13.33 46.09 -7.75
N ASN A 230 13.13 44.80 -7.44
CA ASN A 230 14.17 43.89 -6.97
C ASN A 230 14.51 42.87 -8.03
N SER A 231 15.80 42.67 -8.29
CA SER A 231 16.30 41.75 -9.28
C SER A 231 17.54 41.01 -8.78
N ASN A 232 17.60 39.73 -9.04
CA ASN A 232 18.72 38.85 -8.68
C ASN A 232 19.55 38.50 -9.94
N PHE A 233 19.89 39.49 -10.77
CA PHE A 233 20.59 39.25 -12.04
C PHE A 233 21.98 38.60 -11.86
N PHE A 234 22.63 38.81 -10.75
CA PHE A 234 24.03 38.42 -10.60
C PHE A 234 24.27 37.69 -9.29
N GLN A 235 24.18 36.36 -9.34
CA GLN A 235 24.62 35.48 -8.25
C GLN A 235 25.78 34.56 -8.70
N GLY A 236 26.57 34.96 -9.70
CA GLY A 236 27.64 34.13 -10.27
C GLY A 236 27.11 32.86 -10.89
N GLY A 237 27.83 31.73 -10.71
CA GLY A 237 27.42 30.43 -11.24
C GLY A 237 26.29 29.74 -10.44
N ALA A 238 25.85 30.27 -9.31
CA ALA A 238 24.88 29.64 -8.41
C ALA A 238 23.51 29.45 -9.06
N LEU A 239 23.01 30.46 -9.80
CA LEU A 239 21.73 30.39 -10.47
C LEU A 239 21.72 29.38 -11.61
N ARG A 240 22.80 29.33 -12.42
CA ARG A 240 22.97 28.32 -13.46
C ARG A 240 23.01 26.90 -12.90
N ALA A 241 23.68 26.73 -11.74
CA ALA A 241 23.74 25.46 -11.03
C ALA A 241 22.34 25.02 -10.57
N LYS A 242 21.55 25.95 -10.03
CA LYS A 242 20.15 25.68 -9.62
C LYS A 242 19.28 25.28 -10.84
N GLN A 243 19.42 25.98 -11.97
CA GLN A 243 18.69 25.67 -13.20
C GLN A 243 19.04 24.28 -13.72
N ARG A 244 20.33 23.93 -13.73
CA ARG A 244 20.78 22.58 -14.12
C ARG A 244 20.27 21.51 -13.15
N SER A 245 20.36 21.76 -11.86
CA SER A 245 19.84 20.85 -10.83
C SER A 245 18.35 20.60 -11.00
N ALA A 246 17.57 21.65 -11.25
CA ALA A 246 16.13 21.55 -11.51
C ALA A 246 15.83 20.78 -12.82
N ALA A 247 16.61 20.98 -13.86
CA ALA A 247 16.47 20.25 -15.12
C ALA A 247 16.77 18.73 -14.93
N TYR A 248 17.81 18.40 -14.18
CA TYR A 248 18.13 17.01 -13.85
C TYR A 248 17.04 16.38 -12.96
N ALA A 249 16.48 17.12 -12.00
CA ALA A 249 15.38 16.66 -11.18
C ALA A 249 14.12 16.36 -12.01
N GLU A 250 13.83 17.17 -13.01
CA GLU A 250 12.74 16.93 -13.96
C GLU A 250 12.96 15.65 -14.77
N GLN A 251 14.17 15.45 -15.28
CA GLN A 251 14.53 14.22 -16.01
C GLN A 251 14.44 12.98 -15.11
N ALA A 252 14.90 13.09 -13.87
CA ALA A 252 14.79 12.02 -12.89
C ALA A 252 13.35 11.66 -12.58
N ALA A 253 12.46 12.67 -12.44
CA ALA A 253 11.03 12.46 -12.23
C ALA A 253 10.37 11.76 -13.43
N LYS A 254 10.72 12.14 -14.65
CA LYS A 254 10.25 11.47 -15.89
C LYS A 254 10.73 10.02 -15.97
N ALA A 255 11.99 9.77 -15.60
CA ALA A 255 12.54 8.42 -15.54
C ALA A 255 11.82 7.56 -14.48
N GLU A 256 11.42 8.16 -13.36
CA GLU A 256 10.65 7.46 -12.31
C GLU A 256 9.26 7.05 -12.81
N VAL A 257 8.57 7.89 -13.59
CA VAL A 257 7.29 7.51 -14.23
C VAL A 257 7.47 6.26 -15.08
N GLN A 258 8.54 6.21 -15.88
CA GLN A 258 8.82 5.05 -16.72
C GLN A 258 9.15 3.82 -15.88
N SER A 259 9.90 3.99 -14.81
CA SER A 259 10.24 2.91 -13.87
C SER A 259 8.99 2.33 -13.21
N VAL A 260 8.08 3.16 -12.72
CA VAL A 260 6.81 2.73 -12.12
C VAL A 260 5.94 2.01 -13.16
N TYR A 261 5.86 2.54 -14.37
CA TYR A 261 5.11 1.89 -15.46
C TYR A 261 5.63 0.48 -15.76
N LEU A 262 6.94 0.32 -15.90
CA LEU A 262 7.55 -0.98 -16.17
C LEU A 262 7.38 -1.96 -15.00
N ASP A 263 7.47 -1.48 -13.77
CA ASP A 263 7.25 -2.28 -12.58
C ASP A 263 5.81 -2.80 -12.51
N VAL A 264 4.83 -1.93 -12.71
CA VAL A 264 3.41 -2.31 -12.76
C VAL A 264 3.15 -3.33 -13.87
N LEU A 265 3.68 -3.09 -15.06
CA LEU A 265 3.53 -4.00 -16.21
C LEU A 265 4.13 -5.37 -15.92
N ASP A 266 5.31 -5.41 -15.31
CA ASP A 266 5.99 -6.65 -14.92
C ASP A 266 5.18 -7.42 -13.87
N GLN A 267 4.67 -6.74 -12.86
CA GLN A 267 3.80 -7.34 -11.83
C GLN A 267 2.53 -7.91 -12.45
N ILE A 268 1.88 -7.20 -13.37
CA ILE A 268 0.67 -7.67 -14.05
C ILE A 268 0.96 -8.96 -14.83
N ARG A 269 2.05 -9.00 -15.58
CA ARG A 269 2.45 -10.18 -16.35
C ARG A 269 2.76 -11.37 -15.45
N LEU A 270 3.51 -11.13 -14.38
CA LEU A 270 3.84 -12.16 -13.40
C LEU A 270 2.60 -12.75 -12.73
N ILE A 271 1.66 -11.91 -12.32
CA ILE A 271 0.41 -12.35 -11.69
C ILE A 271 -0.42 -13.19 -12.66
N ARG A 272 -0.55 -12.77 -13.93
CA ARG A 272 -1.26 -13.54 -14.97
C ARG A 272 -0.64 -14.92 -15.15
N GLU A 273 0.68 -15.00 -15.25
CA GLU A 273 1.38 -16.29 -15.38
C GLU A 273 1.18 -17.19 -14.15
N GLN A 274 1.26 -16.63 -12.96
CA GLN A 274 1.05 -17.41 -11.73
C GLN A 274 -0.36 -17.95 -11.63
N ILE A 275 -1.37 -17.15 -11.96
CA ILE A 275 -2.77 -17.59 -11.91
C ILE A 275 -3.04 -18.66 -12.97
N ASP A 276 -2.58 -18.47 -14.21
CA ASP A 276 -2.74 -19.46 -15.27
C ASP A 276 -2.10 -20.79 -14.90
N ASN A 277 -0.90 -20.75 -14.34
CA ASN A 277 -0.19 -21.94 -13.89
C ASN A 277 -0.93 -22.64 -12.74
N LYS A 278 -1.46 -21.90 -11.77
CA LYS A 278 -2.22 -22.46 -10.66
C LYS A 278 -3.53 -23.09 -11.11
N GLN A 279 -4.22 -22.53 -12.11
CA GLN A 279 -5.42 -23.13 -12.70
C GLN A 279 -5.11 -24.46 -13.36
N LYS A 280 -4.02 -24.54 -14.13
CA LYS A 280 -3.56 -25.81 -14.72
C LYS A 280 -3.17 -26.82 -13.66
N GLN A 281 -2.47 -26.37 -12.62
CA GLN A 281 -2.07 -27.22 -11.48
C GLN A 281 -3.32 -27.82 -10.78
N MET A 282 -4.38 -27.01 -10.59
CA MET A 282 -5.60 -27.50 -9.95
C MET A 282 -6.27 -28.62 -10.73
N GLU A 283 -6.27 -28.55 -12.07
CA GLU A 283 -6.80 -29.62 -12.91
C GLU A 283 -6.05 -30.95 -12.68
N VAL A 284 -4.72 -30.88 -12.67
CA VAL A 284 -3.86 -32.07 -12.40
C VAL A 284 -4.06 -32.58 -10.97
N LEU A 285 -4.15 -31.67 -10.01
CA LEU A 285 -4.37 -32.04 -8.59
C LEU A 285 -5.72 -32.70 -8.36
N ALA A 286 -6.77 -32.28 -9.08
CA ALA A 286 -8.07 -32.93 -9.04
C ALA A 286 -8.00 -34.38 -9.55
N LEU A 287 -7.27 -34.60 -10.65
CA LEU A 287 -7.01 -35.97 -11.15
C LEU A 287 -6.21 -36.79 -10.15
N ARG A 288 -5.15 -36.22 -9.57
CA ARG A 288 -4.32 -36.87 -8.54
C ARG A 288 -5.14 -37.27 -7.31
N LYS A 289 -6.04 -36.41 -6.86
CA LYS A 289 -6.93 -36.71 -5.73
C LYS A 289 -7.78 -37.96 -6.02
N ASN A 290 -8.35 -38.06 -7.22
CA ASN A 290 -9.10 -39.24 -7.60
C ASN A 290 -8.23 -40.50 -7.68
N THR A 291 -7.03 -40.38 -8.25
CA THR A 291 -6.07 -41.50 -8.34
C THR A 291 -5.62 -41.97 -6.97
N THR A 292 -5.32 -41.04 -6.05
CA THR A 292 -4.91 -41.40 -4.67
C THR A 292 -6.07 -42.00 -3.90
N ALA A 293 -7.31 -41.55 -4.10
CA ALA A 293 -8.49 -42.15 -3.51
C ALA A 293 -8.67 -43.61 -3.98
N ARG A 294 -8.46 -43.88 -5.25
CA ARG A 294 -8.51 -45.22 -5.83
C ARG A 294 -7.39 -46.13 -5.23
N THR A 295 -6.19 -45.60 -5.13
CA THR A 295 -5.05 -46.30 -4.52
C THR A 295 -5.36 -46.67 -3.09
N LYS A 296 -5.94 -45.79 -2.29
CA LYS A 296 -6.35 -46.03 -0.92
C LYS A 296 -7.37 -47.18 -0.82
N GLU A 297 -8.40 -47.19 -1.67
CA GLU A 297 -9.40 -48.23 -1.70
C GLU A 297 -8.74 -49.60 -1.95
N LEU A 298 -7.88 -49.69 -2.95
CA LEU A 298 -7.17 -50.94 -3.31
C LEU A 298 -6.24 -51.37 -2.16
N TYR A 299 -5.53 -50.48 -1.54
CA TYR A 299 -4.62 -50.80 -0.43
C TYR A 299 -5.39 -51.24 0.82
N GLN A 300 -6.56 -50.70 1.11
CA GLN A 300 -7.41 -51.11 2.20
C GLN A 300 -7.87 -52.59 2.03
N GLU A 301 -8.29 -52.92 0.81
CA GLU A 301 -8.67 -54.31 0.48
C GLU A 301 -7.50 -55.27 0.59
N GLN A 302 -6.32 -54.90 0.06
CA GLN A 302 -5.13 -55.72 0.09
C GLN A 302 -4.58 -55.87 1.53
N TYR A 303 -4.70 -54.84 2.36
CA TYR A 303 -4.31 -54.91 3.77
C TYR A 303 -5.18 -55.92 4.54
N LYS A 304 -6.49 -55.91 4.29
CA LYS A 304 -7.42 -56.90 4.89
C LYS A 304 -7.07 -58.34 4.48
N LEU A 305 -6.57 -58.52 3.28
CA LEU A 305 -6.13 -59.83 2.77
C LEU A 305 -4.70 -60.23 3.22
N GLY A 306 -4.00 -59.33 3.89
CA GLY A 306 -2.62 -59.56 4.35
C GLY A 306 -1.56 -59.40 3.26
N THR A 307 -1.91 -58.84 2.07
CA THR A 307 -0.98 -58.68 0.94
C THR A 307 -0.39 -57.29 0.87
N ARG A 308 -0.76 -56.39 1.77
CA ARG A 308 -0.27 -54.99 1.81
C ARG A 308 0.12 -54.65 3.26
N THR A 309 1.19 -53.86 3.42
CA THR A 309 1.67 -53.43 4.75
C THR A 309 0.85 -52.26 5.29
N VAL A 310 0.89 -52.06 6.61
CA VAL A 310 0.28 -50.87 7.25
C VAL A 310 0.94 -49.60 6.80
N VAL A 311 2.25 -49.62 6.53
CA VAL A 311 3.00 -48.44 6.04
C VAL A 311 2.43 -47.96 4.68
N ASP A 312 2.14 -48.87 3.75
CA ASP A 312 1.51 -48.53 2.47
C ASP A 312 0.14 -47.92 2.67
N LEU A 313 -0.66 -48.46 3.61
CA LEU A 313 -1.98 -47.94 3.92
C LEU A 313 -1.91 -46.50 4.52
N LEU A 314 -0.97 -46.28 5.46
CA LEU A 314 -0.72 -44.98 6.05
C LEU A 314 -0.24 -43.95 5.01
N ASN A 315 0.64 -44.35 4.11
CA ASN A 315 1.12 -43.51 3.02
C ASN A 315 0.00 -43.12 2.04
N SER A 316 -0.91 -44.05 1.72
CA SER A 316 -2.06 -43.77 0.86
C SER A 316 -3.03 -42.78 1.51
N GLU A 317 -3.27 -42.90 2.79
CA GLU A 317 -4.08 -41.95 3.57
C GLU A 317 -3.45 -40.57 3.59
N GLN A 318 -2.16 -40.47 3.82
CA GLN A 318 -1.43 -39.18 3.80
C GLN A 318 -1.44 -38.57 2.42
N ALA A 319 -1.31 -39.37 1.34
CA ALA A 319 -1.31 -38.87 -0.04
C ALA A 319 -2.65 -38.21 -0.41
N ILE A 320 -3.78 -38.74 0.05
CA ILE A 320 -5.10 -38.12 -0.18
C ILE A 320 -5.18 -36.75 0.49
N HIS A 321 -4.77 -36.65 1.74
CA HIS A 321 -4.86 -35.40 2.49
C HIS A 321 -3.86 -34.37 1.98
N SER A 322 -2.66 -34.78 1.52
CA SER A 322 -1.72 -33.91 0.83
C SER A 322 -2.30 -33.37 -0.47
N ALA A 323 -2.94 -34.20 -1.27
CA ALA A 323 -3.59 -33.77 -2.51
C ALA A 323 -4.72 -32.76 -2.24
N ALA A 324 -5.55 -33.04 -1.22
CA ALA A 324 -6.63 -32.13 -0.81
C ALA A 324 -6.08 -30.77 -0.34
N GLN A 325 -5.01 -30.78 0.45
CA GLN A 325 -4.36 -29.57 0.93
C GLN A 325 -3.73 -28.76 -0.21
N GLU A 326 -3.08 -29.42 -1.17
CA GLU A 326 -2.50 -28.76 -2.34
C GLU A 326 -3.56 -28.11 -3.21
N ILE A 327 -4.73 -28.74 -3.38
CA ILE A 327 -5.87 -28.17 -4.12
C ILE A 327 -6.34 -26.88 -3.45
N GLU A 328 -6.56 -26.90 -2.13
CA GLU A 328 -7.01 -25.71 -1.40
C GLU A 328 -5.95 -24.62 -1.41
N THR A 329 -4.67 -24.96 -1.28
CA THR A 329 -3.57 -24.02 -1.40
C THR A 329 -3.56 -23.34 -2.77
N ALA A 330 -3.68 -24.12 -3.85
CA ALA A 330 -3.72 -23.58 -5.21
C ALA A 330 -4.96 -22.69 -5.45
N ARG A 331 -6.11 -23.08 -4.91
CA ARG A 331 -7.35 -22.28 -5.01
C ARG A 331 -7.18 -20.91 -4.37
N TYR A 332 -6.67 -20.86 -3.16
CA TYR A 332 -6.47 -19.60 -2.45
C TYR A 332 -5.28 -18.81 -2.97
N ASP A 333 -4.30 -19.46 -3.59
CA ASP A 333 -3.24 -18.77 -4.35
C ASP A 333 -3.83 -18.01 -5.55
N ILE A 334 -4.84 -18.56 -6.22
CA ILE A 334 -5.56 -17.86 -7.29
C ILE A 334 -6.30 -16.66 -6.73
N TYR A 335 -7.01 -16.80 -5.61
CA TYR A 335 -7.70 -15.68 -4.97
C TYR A 335 -6.72 -14.58 -4.52
N ALA A 336 -5.61 -14.96 -3.91
CA ALA A 336 -4.56 -14.03 -3.51
C ALA A 336 -3.97 -13.29 -4.73
N GLY A 337 -3.76 -14.01 -5.84
CA GLY A 337 -3.31 -13.43 -7.10
C GLY A 337 -4.29 -12.42 -7.68
N LEU A 338 -5.59 -12.72 -7.65
CA LEU A 338 -6.64 -11.80 -8.13
C LEU A 338 -6.71 -10.53 -7.26
N ILE A 339 -6.58 -10.66 -5.95
CA ILE A 339 -6.53 -9.51 -5.03
C ILE A 339 -5.30 -8.66 -5.30
N GLN A 340 -4.16 -9.28 -5.52
CA GLN A 340 -2.93 -8.57 -5.88
C GLN A 340 -3.07 -7.85 -7.22
N TYR A 341 -3.71 -8.46 -8.19
CA TYR A 341 -4.01 -7.84 -9.48
C TYR A 341 -4.90 -6.60 -9.32
N ILE A 342 -5.95 -6.70 -8.53
CA ILE A 342 -6.83 -5.56 -8.21
C ILE A 342 -6.03 -4.42 -7.58
N HIS A 343 -5.15 -4.75 -6.64
CA HIS A 343 -4.26 -3.78 -5.98
C HIS A 343 -3.31 -3.10 -6.96
N VAL A 344 -2.59 -3.88 -7.75
CA VAL A 344 -1.59 -3.36 -8.70
C VAL A 344 -2.22 -2.49 -9.78
N THR A 345 -3.44 -2.81 -10.21
CA THR A 345 -4.17 -2.05 -11.23
C THR A 345 -4.97 -0.86 -10.68
N GLY A 346 -4.88 -0.59 -9.38
CA GLY A 346 -5.53 0.57 -8.74
C GLY A 346 -7.05 0.49 -8.68
N ARG A 347 -7.62 -0.72 -8.71
CA ARG A 347 -9.08 -0.94 -8.75
C ARG A 347 -9.68 -1.27 -7.39
N SER A 348 -8.88 -1.27 -6.32
CA SER A 348 -9.34 -1.63 -4.97
C SER A 348 -10.50 -0.77 -4.49
N ARG A 349 -10.41 0.55 -4.67
CA ARG A 349 -11.44 1.49 -4.21
C ARG A 349 -12.79 1.27 -4.91
N ASP A 350 -12.77 0.98 -6.20
CA ASP A 350 -13.99 0.71 -6.98
C ASP A 350 -14.58 -0.65 -6.62
N LEU A 351 -13.79 -1.70 -6.64
CA LEU A 351 -14.27 -3.06 -6.43
C LEU A 351 -14.69 -3.34 -4.99
N TYR A 352 -14.01 -2.72 -4.02
CA TYR A 352 -14.40 -2.82 -2.61
C TYR A 352 -15.40 -1.75 -2.18
N GLN A 353 -15.86 -0.92 -3.13
CA GLN A 353 -16.86 0.13 -2.89
C GLN A 353 -16.43 1.15 -1.82
N LEU A 354 -15.16 1.54 -1.85
CA LEU A 354 -14.58 2.49 -0.91
C LEU A 354 -14.74 3.94 -1.34
N ASN A 355 -15.03 4.20 -2.60
CA ASN A 355 -15.23 5.56 -3.12
C ASN A 355 -16.41 6.24 -2.44
N ASN A 356 -16.27 7.53 -2.17
CA ASN A 356 -17.26 8.36 -1.47
C ASN A 356 -17.54 7.93 -0.02
N THR A 357 -16.64 7.15 0.57
CA THR A 357 -16.69 6.80 1.99
C THR A 357 -15.66 7.62 2.79
N LYS A 358 -15.89 7.75 4.09
CA LYS A 358 -14.91 8.37 4.99
C LYS A 358 -14.19 7.30 5.76
N ILE A 359 -12.86 7.27 5.64
CA ILE A 359 -11.99 6.41 6.43
C ILE A 359 -11.13 7.32 7.30
N GLN A 360 -11.22 7.17 8.62
CA GLN A 360 -10.49 7.99 9.61
C GLN A 360 -10.63 9.50 9.37
N GLY A 361 -11.80 9.95 8.96
CA GLY A 361 -12.09 11.36 8.69
C GLY A 361 -11.65 11.87 7.33
N VAL A 362 -11.02 11.04 6.52
CA VAL A 362 -10.63 11.36 5.15
C VAL A 362 -11.68 10.84 4.19
N GLU A 363 -12.22 11.71 3.34
CA GLU A 363 -13.14 11.34 2.29
C GLU A 363 -12.36 10.77 1.10
N ILE A 364 -12.72 9.55 0.70
CA ILE A 364 -12.12 8.89 -0.45
C ILE A 364 -12.86 9.37 -1.69
N GLN A 365 -12.14 10.08 -2.55
CA GLN A 365 -12.67 10.53 -3.84
C GLN A 365 -12.26 9.54 -4.94
N PRO A 366 -13.15 9.33 -5.92
CA PRO A 366 -12.85 8.47 -7.05
C PRO A 366 -11.70 8.96 -7.91
#